data_f2d3e2e98c5ea2b9cb90a865a4dafb7b
#
_entry.id   f2d3e2e98c5ea2b9cb90a865a4dafb7b
#
_cell.length_a   1.000
_cell.length_b   1.000
_cell.length_c   1.000
_cell.angle_alpha   90.00
_cell.angle_beta   90.00
_cell.angle_gamma   90.00
#
_symmetry.space_group_name_H-M   'P 1'
#
loop_
_entity.id
_entity.type
_entity.pdbx_description
1 polymer ?
#
loop_
_entity_poly.entity_id
_entity_poly.type
_entity_poly.pdbx_seq_one_letter_code
_entity_poly.pdbx_strand_id
1 'polypeptide(L)'
;GFLPSVMISPYDANLISDGGESRRKFLDAMISQTDSEYLFNLIQYQKTLQQRNALLKYFQKNRTFDLDSLEIYNEPITKFGTQIFKKRQLFVEAILPTIQHFYTIISKGNEKVTVIYESDLNEDNFENLLTKNLEKDRQLTYTSKGIHKDDLRFEMNGNLIKKFGSQGQQKSFLIALKLAQIKRIKEITNKNPILLLDDIFDKLDDNRVSQLIELVNEQNFGQIFITDTHKERTESVVKRINEESKIF
;
A
#
# COMPACT_ATOMS: atom_id res chain seq x y z
N GLY A 1 11.42 3.61 -11.84
CA GLY A 1 11.40 3.01 -13.17
C GLY A 1 11.55 4.02 -14.29
N PHE A 2 11.80 3.56 -15.52
CA PHE A 2 11.94 4.44 -16.68
C PHE A 2 10.60 5.09 -17.06
N LEU A 3 9.53 4.30 -17.01
CA LEU A 3 8.16 4.74 -17.23
C LEU A 3 7.31 4.34 -16.00
N PRO A 4 7.03 5.26 -15.09
CA PRO A 4 6.16 4.98 -13.98
C PRO A 4 4.73 4.71 -14.49
N SER A 5 4.09 3.68 -13.96
CA SER A 5 2.71 3.33 -14.29
C SER A 5 1.95 2.94 -13.04
N VAL A 6 0.65 3.24 -13.03
CA VAL A 6 -0.26 2.82 -11.96
C VAL A 6 -1.49 2.18 -12.61
N MET A 7 -1.84 1.01 -12.13
CA MET A 7 -3.02 0.30 -12.55
C MET A 7 -4.09 0.33 -11.45
N ILE A 8 -5.31 0.59 -11.86
CA ILE A 8 -6.51 0.42 -11.04
C ILE A 8 -7.32 -0.70 -11.66
N SER A 9 -7.57 -1.75 -10.89
CA SER A 9 -8.25 -2.96 -11.36
C SER A 9 -9.19 -3.54 -10.29
N PRO A 10 -10.08 -4.47 -10.64
CA PRO A 10 -10.91 -5.18 -9.67
C PRO A 10 -10.14 -5.90 -8.57
N TYR A 11 -8.91 -6.36 -8.86
CA TYR A 11 -8.02 -7.03 -7.89
C TYR A 11 -7.58 -6.10 -6.75
N ASP A 12 -7.66 -4.79 -6.90
CA ASP A 12 -7.35 -3.86 -5.82
C ASP A 12 -8.29 -4.00 -4.62
N ALA A 13 -9.47 -4.60 -4.80
CA ALA A 13 -10.38 -4.96 -3.71
C ALA A 13 -9.70 -5.83 -2.65
N ASN A 14 -8.67 -6.60 -3.02
CA ASN A 14 -7.86 -7.41 -2.11
C ASN A 14 -7.14 -6.57 -1.05
N LEU A 15 -6.84 -5.29 -1.33
CA LEU A 15 -6.26 -4.39 -0.32
C LEU A 15 -7.20 -4.17 0.87
N ILE A 16 -8.52 -4.23 0.63
CA ILE A 16 -9.52 -4.11 1.70
C ILE A 16 -9.87 -5.49 2.28
N SER A 17 -10.11 -6.49 1.42
CA SER A 17 -10.61 -7.81 1.82
C SER A 17 -9.56 -8.69 2.49
N ASP A 18 -8.31 -8.64 2.04
CA ASP A 18 -7.24 -9.52 2.49
C ASP A 18 -6.65 -9.12 3.84
N GLY A 19 -5.65 -9.91 4.27
CA GLY A 19 -4.83 -9.61 5.43
C GLY A 19 -3.75 -8.55 5.17
N GLY A 20 -3.01 -8.19 6.21
CA GLY A 20 -1.97 -7.15 6.15
C GLY A 20 -0.85 -7.39 5.13
N GLU A 21 -0.66 -8.63 4.67
CA GLU A 21 0.38 -8.93 3.68
C GLU A 21 0.17 -8.18 2.35
N SER A 22 -1.06 -8.18 1.81
CA SER A 22 -1.41 -7.45 0.59
C SER A 22 -1.17 -5.95 0.74
N ARG A 23 -1.56 -5.38 1.88
CA ARG A 23 -1.35 -3.95 2.18
C ARG A 23 0.12 -3.59 2.38
N ARG A 24 0.91 -4.44 3.04
CA ARG A 24 2.37 -4.23 3.14
C ARG A 24 3.03 -4.28 1.77
N LYS A 25 2.73 -5.29 0.94
CA LYS A 25 3.27 -5.37 -0.43
C LYS A 25 2.92 -4.13 -1.25
N PHE A 26 1.71 -3.63 -1.13
CA PHE A 26 1.28 -2.40 -1.79
C PHE A 26 2.07 -1.18 -1.30
N LEU A 27 2.19 -0.99 0.02
CA LEU A 27 2.97 0.11 0.62
C LEU A 27 4.44 0.05 0.20
N ASP A 28 5.05 -1.14 0.28
CA ASP A 28 6.44 -1.36 -0.10
C ASP A 28 6.68 -1.08 -1.59
N ALA A 29 5.75 -1.50 -2.46
CA ALA A 29 5.83 -1.19 -3.88
C ALA A 29 5.76 0.31 -4.16
N MET A 30 4.87 1.04 -3.47
CA MET A 30 4.74 2.49 -3.62
C MET A 30 6.04 3.22 -3.24
N ILE A 31 6.61 2.92 -2.07
CA ILE A 31 7.80 3.60 -1.58
C ILE A 31 9.03 3.21 -2.42
N SER A 32 9.17 1.92 -2.74
CA SER A 32 10.33 1.41 -3.51
C SER A 32 10.45 1.97 -4.92
N GLN A 33 9.34 2.42 -5.53
CA GLN A 33 9.38 3.05 -6.86
C GLN A 33 10.18 4.36 -6.88
N THR A 34 10.26 5.05 -5.75
CA THR A 34 10.82 6.39 -5.65
C THR A 34 11.97 6.50 -4.64
N ASP A 35 12.20 5.49 -3.82
CA ASP A 35 13.24 5.47 -2.77
C ASP A 35 14.08 4.17 -2.87
N SER A 36 15.24 4.28 -3.51
CA SER A 36 16.17 3.14 -3.68
C SER A 36 16.81 2.69 -2.37
N GLU A 37 17.01 3.59 -1.40
CA GLU A 37 17.49 3.25 -0.07
C GLU A 37 16.46 2.39 0.67
N TYR A 38 15.18 2.77 0.58
CA TYR A 38 14.10 1.97 1.13
C TYR A 38 14.08 0.55 0.54
N LEU A 39 14.17 0.43 -0.78
CA LEU A 39 14.21 -0.88 -1.44
C LEU A 39 15.40 -1.72 -0.98
N PHE A 40 16.58 -1.11 -0.88
CA PHE A 40 17.77 -1.79 -0.36
C PHE A 40 17.54 -2.30 1.07
N ASN A 41 17.06 -1.44 1.96
CA ASN A 41 16.79 -1.81 3.35
C ASN A 41 15.74 -2.93 3.45
N LEU A 42 14.71 -2.90 2.62
CA LEU A 42 13.66 -3.91 2.56
C LEU A 42 14.24 -5.29 2.16
N ILE A 43 15.09 -5.33 1.14
CA ILE A 43 15.77 -6.56 0.70
C ILE A 43 16.67 -7.11 1.81
N GLN A 44 17.49 -6.25 2.45
CA GLN A 44 18.35 -6.68 3.53
C GLN A 44 17.57 -7.19 4.74
N TYR A 45 16.50 -6.48 5.11
CA TYR A 45 15.60 -6.90 6.19
C TYR A 45 15.00 -8.29 5.92
N GLN A 46 14.43 -8.50 4.73
CA GLN A 46 13.81 -9.77 4.36
C GLN A 46 14.82 -10.93 4.39
N LYS A 47 16.03 -10.70 3.86
CA LYS A 47 17.12 -11.70 3.89
C LYS A 47 17.50 -12.04 5.32
N THR A 48 17.72 -11.04 6.16
CA THR A 48 18.12 -11.24 7.56
C THR A 48 17.00 -11.91 8.36
N LEU A 49 15.74 -11.56 8.14
CA LEU A 49 14.58 -12.20 8.76
C LEU A 49 14.51 -13.69 8.40
N GLN A 50 14.74 -14.05 7.14
CA GLN A 50 14.77 -15.45 6.71
C GLN A 50 15.90 -16.22 7.40
N GLN A 51 17.08 -15.63 7.50
CA GLN A 51 18.24 -16.24 8.16
C GLN A 51 18.00 -16.42 9.66
N ARG A 52 17.48 -15.41 10.36
CA ARG A 52 17.10 -15.50 11.76
C ARG A 52 16.08 -16.62 12.00
N ASN A 53 15.05 -16.68 11.19
CA ASN A 53 14.03 -17.72 11.30
C ASN A 53 14.58 -19.13 10.99
N ALA A 54 15.51 -19.24 10.06
CA ALA A 54 16.19 -20.51 9.79
C ALA A 54 17.03 -20.98 11.00
N LEU A 55 17.72 -20.05 11.66
CA LEU A 55 18.48 -20.35 12.88
C LEU A 55 17.58 -20.77 14.04
N LEU A 56 16.44 -20.09 14.25
CA LEU A 56 15.46 -20.49 15.27
C LEU A 56 14.91 -21.91 15.01
N LYS A 57 14.63 -22.26 13.76
CA LYS A 57 14.23 -23.64 13.38
C LYS A 57 15.36 -24.66 13.65
N TYR A 58 16.60 -24.29 13.34
CA TYR A 58 17.77 -25.14 13.62
C TYR A 58 17.91 -25.40 15.12
N PHE A 59 17.79 -24.37 15.96
CA PHE A 59 17.86 -24.52 17.41
C PHE A 59 16.77 -25.46 17.95
N GLN A 60 15.53 -25.31 17.48
CA GLN A 60 14.46 -26.22 17.90
C GLN A 60 14.72 -27.66 17.50
N LYS A 61 15.14 -27.89 16.24
CA LYS A 61 15.39 -29.24 15.70
C LYS A 61 16.53 -29.96 16.46
N ASN A 62 17.61 -29.24 16.80
CA ASN A 62 18.77 -29.80 17.45
C ASN A 62 18.71 -29.68 18.98
N ARG A 63 17.65 -29.14 19.56
CA ARG A 63 17.48 -28.89 21.01
C ARG A 63 18.69 -28.10 21.59
N THR A 64 19.19 -27.15 20.84
CA THR A 64 20.28 -26.25 21.23
C THR A 64 19.77 -24.81 21.23
N PHE A 65 20.51 -23.91 21.87
CA PHE A 65 20.28 -22.49 21.80
C PHE A 65 21.60 -21.76 22.04
N ASP A 66 21.90 -20.81 21.18
CA ASP A 66 23.03 -19.91 21.29
C ASP A 66 22.57 -18.47 20.96
N LEU A 67 22.63 -17.65 21.99
CA LEU A 67 22.17 -16.25 21.88
C LEU A 67 23.13 -15.43 21.00
N ASP A 68 24.43 -15.64 21.13
CA ASP A 68 25.44 -14.88 20.38
C ASP A 68 25.29 -15.09 18.87
N SER A 69 25.02 -16.31 18.45
CA SER A 69 24.71 -16.62 17.05
C SER A 69 23.41 -15.92 16.58
N LEU A 70 22.43 -15.72 17.45
CA LEU A 70 21.19 -15.05 17.11
C LEU A 70 21.38 -13.53 17.00
N GLU A 71 22.24 -12.94 17.84
CA GLU A 71 22.54 -11.50 17.83
C GLU A 71 23.16 -11.04 16.51
N ILE A 72 23.90 -11.89 15.81
CA ILE A 72 24.43 -11.61 14.46
C ILE A 72 23.30 -11.19 13.49
N TYR A 73 22.08 -11.69 13.72
CA TYR A 73 20.89 -11.35 12.92
C TYR A 73 20.02 -10.29 13.59
N ASN A 74 20.00 -10.18 14.92
CA ASN A 74 19.21 -9.19 15.64
C ASN A 74 19.68 -7.77 15.33
N GLU A 75 20.98 -7.51 15.28
CA GLU A 75 21.53 -6.18 14.97
C GLU A 75 21.09 -5.67 13.58
N PRO A 76 21.35 -6.38 12.46
CA PRO A 76 20.93 -5.88 11.15
C PRO A 76 19.42 -5.84 10.96
N ILE A 77 18.64 -6.76 11.54
CA ILE A 77 17.18 -6.72 11.44
C ILE A 77 16.60 -5.50 12.16
N THR A 78 17.17 -5.14 13.32
CA THR A 78 16.82 -3.93 14.07
C THR A 78 17.16 -2.68 13.27
N LYS A 79 18.36 -2.60 12.71
CA LYS A 79 18.83 -1.46 11.92
C LYS A 79 17.94 -1.21 10.71
N PHE A 80 17.77 -2.22 9.85
CA PHE A 80 16.99 -2.08 8.63
C PHE A 80 15.50 -1.91 8.93
N GLY A 81 14.97 -2.68 9.91
CA GLY A 81 13.57 -2.60 10.29
C GLY A 81 13.17 -1.23 10.83
N THR A 82 14.00 -0.60 11.65
CA THR A 82 13.76 0.74 12.18
C THR A 82 13.77 1.80 11.06
N GLN A 83 14.64 1.68 10.06
CA GLN A 83 14.68 2.59 8.92
C GLN A 83 13.42 2.45 8.05
N ILE A 84 12.99 1.20 7.78
CA ILE A 84 11.78 0.91 7.02
C ILE A 84 10.54 1.45 7.76
N PHE A 85 10.44 1.22 9.07
CA PHE A 85 9.35 1.73 9.91
C PHE A 85 9.20 3.25 9.78
N LYS A 86 10.29 4.00 9.98
CA LYS A 86 10.28 5.47 9.86
C LYS A 86 9.84 5.95 8.48
N LYS A 87 10.35 5.31 7.42
CA LYS A 87 9.97 5.67 6.04
C LYS A 87 8.50 5.37 5.75
N ARG A 88 7.95 4.24 6.22
CA ARG A 88 6.53 3.90 6.06
C ARG A 88 5.64 4.88 6.81
N GLN A 89 5.96 5.23 8.04
CA GLN A 89 5.22 6.20 8.84
C GLN A 89 5.15 7.54 8.13
N LEU A 90 6.31 8.12 7.78
CA LEU A 90 6.38 9.40 7.07
C LEU A 90 5.66 9.37 5.72
N PHE A 91 5.73 8.24 5.00
CA PHE A 91 5.04 8.11 3.73
C PHE A 91 3.52 8.11 3.89
N VAL A 92 2.98 7.37 4.86
CA VAL A 92 1.54 7.32 5.13
C VAL A 92 1.02 8.68 5.58
N GLU A 93 1.75 9.37 6.46
CA GLU A 93 1.42 10.73 6.89
C GLU A 93 1.40 11.73 5.70
N ALA A 94 2.39 11.64 4.81
CA ALA A 94 2.50 12.53 3.67
C ALA A 94 1.43 12.29 2.58
N ILE A 95 1.01 11.04 2.36
CA ILE A 95 0.03 10.72 1.30
C ILE A 95 -1.42 10.88 1.76
N LEU A 96 -1.69 10.80 3.06
CA LEU A 96 -3.05 10.83 3.62
C LEU A 96 -3.87 12.06 3.20
N PRO A 97 -3.36 13.31 3.23
CA PRO A 97 -4.13 14.48 2.77
C PRO A 97 -4.56 14.37 1.30
N THR A 98 -3.71 13.78 0.46
CA THR A 98 -4.03 13.57 -0.97
C THR A 98 -5.10 12.50 -1.16
N ILE A 99 -5.07 11.42 -0.39
CA ILE A 99 -6.13 10.40 -0.40
C ILE A 99 -7.46 11.03 0.03
N GLN A 100 -7.46 11.80 1.10
CA GLN A 100 -8.66 12.49 1.60
C GLN A 100 -9.22 13.47 0.57
N HIS A 101 -8.36 14.25 -0.09
CA HIS A 101 -8.76 15.17 -1.14
C HIS A 101 -9.47 14.46 -2.29
N PHE A 102 -8.87 13.43 -2.87
CA PHE A 102 -9.47 12.67 -3.96
C PHE A 102 -10.76 11.96 -3.54
N TYR A 103 -10.77 11.38 -2.34
CA TYR A 103 -11.97 10.73 -1.83
C TYR A 103 -13.12 11.74 -1.63
N THR A 104 -12.85 12.92 -1.09
CA THR A 104 -13.83 13.99 -0.90
C THR A 104 -14.48 14.39 -2.22
N ILE A 105 -13.69 14.51 -3.30
CA ILE A 105 -14.24 14.82 -4.63
C ILE A 105 -15.12 13.66 -5.12
N ILE A 106 -14.65 12.42 -5.08
CA ILE A 106 -15.39 11.25 -5.56
C ILE A 106 -16.70 11.03 -4.78
N SER A 107 -16.70 11.29 -3.47
CA SER A 107 -17.86 11.10 -2.58
C SER A 107 -18.74 12.34 -2.43
N LYS A 108 -18.38 13.47 -3.05
CA LYS A 108 -19.03 14.80 -2.88
C LYS A 108 -19.03 15.29 -1.43
N GLY A 109 -17.98 14.99 -0.68
CA GLY A 109 -17.79 15.49 0.68
C GLY A 109 -18.61 14.80 1.78
N ASN A 110 -19.32 13.73 1.46
CA ASN A 110 -20.24 13.07 2.41
C ASN A 110 -19.54 12.22 3.48
N GLU A 111 -18.26 11.88 3.27
CA GLU A 111 -17.57 10.89 4.09
C GLU A 111 -16.10 11.28 4.30
N LYS A 112 -15.58 11.02 5.48
CA LYS A 112 -14.17 11.25 5.83
C LYS A 112 -13.43 9.92 5.90
N VAL A 113 -12.35 9.78 5.13
CA VAL A 113 -11.51 8.58 5.16
C VAL A 113 -10.19 8.84 5.88
N THR A 114 -9.63 7.79 6.46
CA THR A 114 -8.28 7.83 7.02
C THR A 114 -7.54 6.52 6.77
N VAL A 115 -6.21 6.61 6.75
CA VAL A 115 -5.27 5.49 6.67
C VAL A 115 -4.37 5.58 7.88
N ILE A 116 -4.35 4.52 8.68
CA ILE A 116 -3.56 4.44 9.92
C ILE A 116 -2.50 3.36 9.73
N TYR A 117 -1.25 3.71 9.94
CA TYR A 117 -0.15 2.77 9.95
C TYR A 117 -0.03 2.13 11.33
N GLU A 118 -0.26 0.83 11.40
CA GLU A 118 -0.19 0.02 12.62
C GLU A 118 1.11 -0.76 12.65
N SER A 119 1.91 -0.56 13.69
CA SER A 119 3.16 -1.26 13.92
C SER A 119 3.41 -1.42 15.41
N ASP A 120 3.99 -2.55 15.81
CA ASP A 120 4.48 -2.74 17.17
C ASP A 120 5.59 -1.72 17.53
N LEU A 121 6.28 -1.16 16.53
CA LEU A 121 7.32 -0.15 16.72
C LEU A 121 6.77 1.24 17.11
N ASN A 122 5.45 1.44 17.07
CA ASN A 122 4.83 2.63 17.65
C ASN A 122 4.89 2.65 19.18
N GLU A 123 4.98 1.49 19.82
CA GLU A 123 4.92 1.32 21.28
C GLU A 123 6.29 1.10 21.90
N ASP A 124 7.23 0.46 21.17
CA ASP A 124 8.55 0.12 21.69
C ASP A 124 9.60 0.09 20.56
N ASN A 125 10.87 0.21 20.90
CA ASN A 125 11.93 0.07 19.90
C ASN A 125 12.12 -1.41 19.49
N PHE A 126 12.70 -1.63 18.32
CA PHE A 126 12.77 -2.97 17.72
C PHE A 126 13.65 -3.94 18.54
N GLU A 127 14.74 -3.46 19.12
CA GLU A 127 15.64 -4.27 19.96
C GLU A 127 14.90 -4.82 21.18
N ASN A 128 14.18 -3.95 21.89
CA ASN A 128 13.33 -4.35 23.00
C ASN A 128 12.24 -5.35 22.60
N LEU A 129 11.61 -5.15 21.42
CA LEU A 129 10.61 -6.09 20.91
C LEU A 129 11.20 -7.47 20.67
N LEU A 130 12.40 -7.58 20.08
CA LEU A 130 13.08 -8.86 19.86
C LEU A 130 13.44 -9.53 21.20
N THR A 131 13.98 -8.76 22.14
CA THR A 131 14.37 -9.28 23.46
C THR A 131 13.16 -9.79 24.25
N LYS A 132 12.10 -8.98 24.35
CA LYS A 132 10.87 -9.34 25.08
C LYS A 132 10.15 -10.55 24.50
N ASN A 133 10.27 -10.77 23.19
CA ASN A 133 9.60 -11.87 22.50
C ASN A 133 10.49 -13.06 22.17
N LEU A 134 11.74 -13.11 22.68
CA LEU A 134 12.70 -14.15 22.35
C LEU A 134 12.17 -15.56 22.65
N GLU A 135 11.63 -15.81 23.84
CA GLU A 135 11.10 -17.12 24.21
C GLU A 135 9.90 -17.52 23.32
N LYS A 136 9.05 -16.58 22.97
CA LYS A 136 7.94 -16.80 22.02
C LYS A 136 8.47 -17.14 20.63
N ASP A 137 9.46 -16.42 20.13
CA ASP A 137 10.10 -16.66 18.84
C ASP A 137 10.75 -18.07 18.78
N ARG A 138 11.39 -18.49 19.88
CA ARG A 138 11.97 -19.84 20.02
C ARG A 138 10.91 -20.94 19.94
N GLN A 139 9.76 -20.74 20.62
CA GLN A 139 8.64 -21.66 20.58
C GLN A 139 8.00 -21.74 19.20
N LEU A 140 7.80 -20.59 18.56
CA LEU A 140 7.18 -20.48 17.24
C LEU A 140 8.13 -20.79 16.08
N THR A 141 9.45 -20.77 16.33
CA THR A 141 10.50 -20.91 15.32
C THR A 141 10.51 -19.84 14.23
N TYR A 142 9.97 -18.69 14.53
CA TYR A 142 10.00 -17.50 13.66
C TYR A 142 9.88 -16.21 14.49
N THR A 143 10.32 -15.11 13.90
CA THR A 143 10.23 -13.77 14.47
C THR A 143 8.77 -13.32 14.53
N SER A 144 8.24 -13.13 15.73
CA SER A 144 6.81 -12.83 15.95
C SER A 144 6.48 -11.35 15.90
N LYS A 145 7.47 -10.46 16.05
CA LYS A 145 7.33 -9.01 16.09
C LYS A 145 8.23 -8.31 15.07
N GLY A 146 7.81 -7.14 14.59
CA GLY A 146 8.57 -6.30 13.65
C GLY A 146 7.79 -5.94 12.39
N ILE A 147 8.43 -5.19 11.49
CA ILE A 147 7.79 -4.54 10.32
C ILE A 147 7.13 -5.49 9.33
N HIS A 148 7.45 -6.77 9.36
CA HIS A 148 6.78 -7.82 8.58
C HIS A 148 5.41 -8.22 9.17
N LYS A 149 5.04 -7.67 10.32
CA LYS A 149 3.73 -7.82 10.98
C LYS A 149 2.88 -6.55 10.91
N ASP A 150 3.45 -5.44 10.46
CA ASP A 150 2.73 -4.17 10.32
C ASP A 150 1.50 -4.29 9.44
N ASP A 151 0.58 -3.34 9.60
CA ASP A 151 -0.61 -3.25 8.75
C ASP A 151 -0.99 -1.80 8.45
N LEU A 152 -1.87 -1.63 7.46
CA LEU A 152 -2.58 -0.39 7.19
C LEU A 152 -4.05 -0.59 7.53
N ARG A 153 -4.56 0.20 8.45
CA ARG A 153 -5.97 0.22 8.79
C ARG A 153 -6.68 1.33 8.03
N PHE A 154 -7.70 0.94 7.25
CA PHE A 154 -8.51 1.85 6.44
C PHE A 154 -9.82 2.12 7.14
N GLU A 155 -10.11 3.38 7.42
CA GLU A 155 -11.33 3.81 8.10
C GLU A 155 -12.11 4.84 7.29
N MET A 156 -13.42 4.83 7.50
CA MET A 156 -14.37 5.81 6.99
C MET A 156 -15.29 6.23 8.14
N ASN A 157 -15.32 7.54 8.44
CA ASN A 157 -16.07 8.09 9.58
C ASN A 157 -15.77 7.36 10.91
N GLY A 158 -14.49 6.97 11.13
CA GLY A 158 -14.04 6.26 12.33
C GLY A 158 -14.37 4.76 12.36
N ASN A 159 -14.92 4.18 11.30
CA ASN A 159 -15.27 2.77 11.20
C ASN A 159 -14.45 2.07 10.12
N LEU A 160 -14.14 0.79 10.32
CA LEU A 160 -13.39 -0.01 9.34
C LEU A 160 -14.13 -0.08 8.00
N ILE A 161 -13.50 0.38 6.92
CA ILE A 161 -14.06 0.35 5.56
C ILE A 161 -14.45 -1.09 5.17
N LYS A 162 -13.65 -2.09 5.53
CA LYS A 162 -13.91 -3.51 5.25
C LYS A 162 -15.27 -3.99 5.78
N LYS A 163 -15.69 -3.49 6.95
CA LYS A 163 -16.90 -3.98 7.63
C LYS A 163 -18.14 -3.13 7.33
N PHE A 164 -17.96 -1.83 7.20
CA PHE A 164 -19.06 -0.88 7.18
C PHE A 164 -19.21 -0.12 5.87
N GLY A 165 -18.19 -0.16 5.00
CA GLY A 165 -18.24 0.49 3.70
C GLY A 165 -19.07 -0.32 2.69
N SER A 166 -19.97 0.33 1.95
CA SER A 166 -20.60 -0.26 0.78
C SER A 166 -19.58 -0.57 -0.31
N GLN A 167 -19.92 -1.42 -1.29
CA GLN A 167 -19.02 -1.75 -2.40
C GLN A 167 -18.57 -0.50 -3.18
N GLY A 168 -19.48 0.44 -3.43
CA GLY A 168 -19.15 1.71 -4.09
C GLY A 168 -18.21 2.59 -3.25
N GLN A 169 -18.39 2.64 -1.92
CA GLN A 169 -17.51 3.37 -1.01
C GLN A 169 -16.12 2.75 -0.97
N GLN A 170 -16.02 1.41 -0.86
CA GLN A 170 -14.75 0.69 -0.90
C GLN A 170 -14.00 0.94 -2.22
N LYS A 171 -14.70 0.88 -3.34
CA LYS A 171 -14.11 1.13 -4.66
C LYS A 171 -13.64 2.58 -4.80
N SER A 172 -14.45 3.55 -4.36
CA SER A 172 -14.07 4.97 -4.35
C SER A 172 -12.81 5.23 -3.52
N PHE A 173 -12.69 4.56 -2.37
CA PHE A 173 -11.49 4.65 -1.53
C PHE A 173 -10.26 4.09 -2.24
N LEU A 174 -10.36 2.94 -2.89
CA LEU A 174 -9.26 2.34 -3.65
C LEU A 174 -8.83 3.23 -4.82
N ILE A 175 -9.78 3.82 -5.52
CA ILE A 175 -9.49 4.79 -6.59
C ILE A 175 -8.75 6.00 -6.02
N ALA A 176 -9.24 6.59 -4.93
CA ALA A 176 -8.59 7.73 -4.28
C ALA A 176 -7.16 7.40 -3.83
N LEU A 177 -6.94 6.20 -3.26
CA LEU A 177 -5.63 5.71 -2.86
C LEU A 177 -4.67 5.59 -4.05
N LYS A 178 -5.13 5.06 -5.17
CA LYS A 178 -4.33 4.90 -6.40
C LYS A 178 -4.05 6.24 -7.10
N LEU A 179 -5.01 7.15 -7.12
CA LEU A 179 -4.79 8.51 -7.64
C LEU A 179 -3.78 9.27 -6.78
N ALA A 180 -3.82 9.09 -5.46
CA ALA A 180 -2.81 9.64 -4.56
C ALA A 180 -1.42 9.05 -4.81
N GLN A 181 -1.33 7.75 -5.12
CA GLN A 181 -0.09 7.11 -5.56
C GLN A 181 0.46 7.77 -6.83
N ILE A 182 -0.37 7.98 -7.86
CA ILE A 182 0.04 8.62 -9.12
C ILE A 182 0.58 10.02 -8.85
N LYS A 183 -0.18 10.82 -8.09
CA LYS A 183 0.23 12.20 -7.76
C LYS A 183 1.57 12.21 -7.02
N ARG A 184 1.75 11.30 -6.06
CA ARG A 184 3.02 11.19 -5.32
C ARG A 184 4.19 10.81 -6.21
N ILE A 185 4.01 9.87 -7.12
CA ILE A 185 5.04 9.50 -8.10
C ILE A 185 5.41 10.71 -8.98
N LYS A 186 4.41 11.44 -9.48
CA LYS A 186 4.62 12.66 -10.29
C LYS A 186 5.41 13.72 -9.53
N GLU A 187 5.05 13.99 -8.28
CA GLU A 187 5.75 14.98 -7.43
C GLU A 187 7.22 14.62 -7.21
N ILE A 188 7.54 13.36 -6.97
CA ILE A 188 8.91 12.91 -6.68
C ILE A 188 9.75 12.78 -7.96
N THR A 189 9.17 12.23 -9.04
CA THR A 189 9.92 11.90 -10.26
C THR A 189 9.88 12.99 -11.32
N ASN A 190 9.01 13.96 -11.17
CA ASN A 190 8.68 14.99 -12.17
C ASN A 190 8.30 14.38 -13.55
N LYS A 191 7.73 13.17 -13.55
CA LYS A 191 7.25 12.47 -14.74
C LYS A 191 5.75 12.22 -14.61
N ASN A 192 5.02 12.30 -15.73
CA ASN A 192 3.62 11.92 -15.77
C ASN A 192 3.51 10.39 -15.85
N PRO A 193 2.97 9.70 -14.84
CA PRO A 193 2.76 8.26 -14.89
C PRO A 193 1.71 7.87 -15.92
N ILE A 194 1.85 6.67 -16.47
CA ILE A 194 0.80 6.03 -17.28
C ILE A 194 -0.29 5.51 -16.34
N LEU A 195 -1.54 5.86 -16.63
CA LEU A 195 -2.69 5.38 -15.88
C LEU A 195 -3.40 4.26 -16.66
N LEU A 196 -3.52 3.10 -16.03
CA LEU A 196 -4.22 1.93 -16.56
C LEU A 196 -5.50 1.72 -15.74
N LEU A 197 -6.65 1.79 -16.39
CA LEU A 197 -7.98 1.68 -15.78
C LEU A 197 -8.66 0.42 -16.31
N ASP A 198 -8.73 -0.63 -15.48
CA ASP A 198 -9.32 -1.91 -15.87
C ASP A 198 -10.64 -2.13 -15.13
N ASP A 199 -11.75 -2.17 -15.88
CA ASP A 199 -13.12 -2.38 -15.39
C ASP A 199 -13.49 -1.53 -14.16
N ILE A 200 -13.08 -0.26 -14.16
CA ILE A 200 -13.21 0.60 -12.98
C ILE A 200 -14.62 1.15 -12.77
N PHE A 201 -15.45 1.19 -13.82
CA PHE A 201 -16.79 1.81 -13.73
C PHE A 201 -17.84 0.86 -13.17
N ASP A 202 -17.55 -0.44 -13.09
CA ASP A 202 -18.42 -1.40 -12.41
C ASP A 202 -18.63 -1.02 -10.92
N LYS A 203 -19.83 -1.15 -10.39
CA LYS A 203 -20.20 -0.86 -8.99
C LYS A 203 -20.03 0.61 -8.54
N LEU A 204 -19.79 1.54 -9.46
CA LEU A 204 -19.88 2.97 -9.21
C LEU A 204 -21.21 3.50 -9.74
N ASP A 205 -21.84 4.40 -8.99
CA ASP A 205 -22.97 5.18 -9.49
C ASP A 205 -22.51 6.26 -10.49
N ASP A 206 -23.46 6.79 -11.29
CA ASP A 206 -23.15 7.77 -12.34
C ASP A 206 -22.49 9.05 -11.80
N ASN A 207 -22.80 9.44 -10.56
CA ASN A 207 -22.19 10.61 -9.95
C ASN A 207 -20.70 10.37 -9.68
N ARG A 208 -20.32 9.21 -9.14
CA ARG A 208 -18.93 8.84 -8.86
C ARG A 208 -18.13 8.65 -10.15
N VAL A 209 -18.75 8.08 -11.19
CA VAL A 209 -18.15 7.99 -12.53
C VAL A 209 -17.87 9.39 -13.07
N SER A 210 -18.83 10.31 -12.99
CA SER A 210 -18.64 11.69 -13.46
C SER A 210 -17.52 12.40 -12.73
N GLN A 211 -17.47 12.29 -11.41
CA GLN A 211 -16.39 12.90 -10.61
C GLN A 211 -15.01 12.30 -10.93
N LEU A 212 -14.94 10.99 -11.17
CA LEU A 212 -13.69 10.36 -11.57
C LEU A 212 -13.20 10.87 -12.93
N ILE A 213 -14.10 11.05 -13.90
CA ILE A 213 -13.78 11.60 -15.22
C ILE A 213 -13.24 13.03 -15.09
N GLU A 214 -13.90 13.88 -14.30
CA GLU A 214 -13.47 15.25 -14.03
C GLU A 214 -12.06 15.25 -13.40
N LEU A 215 -11.84 14.43 -12.39
CA LEU A 215 -10.51 14.29 -11.76
C LEU A 215 -9.42 13.86 -12.74
N VAL A 216 -9.73 12.90 -13.62
CA VAL A 216 -8.79 12.40 -14.61
C VAL A 216 -8.42 13.51 -15.60
N ASN A 217 -9.37 14.35 -16.00
CA ASN A 217 -9.14 15.49 -16.88
C ASN A 217 -8.32 16.60 -16.23
N GLU A 218 -8.65 16.95 -14.97
CA GLU A 218 -7.99 18.06 -14.26
C GLU A 218 -6.53 17.78 -13.87
N GLN A 219 -6.23 16.52 -13.52
CA GLN A 219 -4.92 16.18 -12.95
C GLN A 219 -3.80 16.06 -13.98
N ASN A 220 -4.09 16.23 -15.28
CA ASN A 220 -3.10 16.15 -16.34
C ASN A 220 -2.23 14.88 -16.21
N PHE A 221 -2.86 13.73 -16.03
CA PHE A 221 -2.19 12.44 -16.10
C PHE A 221 -1.56 12.30 -17.49
N GLY A 222 -0.50 11.49 -17.60
CA GLY A 222 0.10 11.18 -18.88
C GLY A 222 -0.87 10.39 -19.77
N GLN A 223 -0.38 9.36 -20.39
CA GLN A 223 -1.23 8.49 -21.21
C GLN A 223 -2.18 7.65 -20.33
N ILE A 224 -3.44 7.54 -20.74
CA ILE A 224 -4.47 6.77 -20.04
C ILE A 224 -4.94 5.64 -20.95
N PHE A 225 -4.96 4.42 -20.42
CA PHE A 225 -5.56 3.26 -21.06
C PHE A 225 -6.76 2.81 -20.24
N ILE A 226 -7.88 2.58 -20.91
CA ILE A 226 -9.13 2.14 -20.29
C ILE A 226 -9.56 0.84 -20.95
N THR A 227 -9.83 -0.18 -20.14
CA THR A 227 -10.52 -1.40 -20.56
C THR A 227 -11.85 -1.50 -19.82
N ASP A 228 -12.89 -1.97 -20.47
CA ASP A 228 -14.22 -2.17 -19.89
C ASP A 228 -15.00 -3.21 -20.68
N THR A 229 -15.91 -3.91 -20.04
CA THR A 229 -16.80 -4.89 -20.65
C THR A 229 -17.98 -4.25 -21.38
N HIS A 230 -18.30 -2.96 -21.10
CA HIS A 230 -19.45 -2.22 -21.65
C HIS A 230 -19.00 -1.14 -22.65
N LYS A 231 -19.03 -1.45 -23.93
CA LYS A 231 -18.60 -0.56 -25.03
C LYS A 231 -19.25 0.83 -24.98
N GLU A 232 -20.57 0.90 -24.92
CA GLU A 232 -21.33 2.18 -24.95
C GLU A 232 -20.96 3.10 -23.78
N ARG A 233 -20.78 2.52 -22.58
CA ARG A 233 -20.35 3.26 -21.38
C ARG A 233 -18.95 3.81 -21.60
N THR A 234 -18.02 3.00 -22.09
CA THR A 234 -16.64 3.40 -22.34
C THR A 234 -16.55 4.49 -23.39
N GLU A 235 -17.27 4.39 -24.50
CA GLU A 235 -17.33 5.44 -25.52
C GLU A 235 -17.84 6.76 -24.97
N SER A 236 -18.90 6.73 -24.15
CA SER A 236 -19.44 7.91 -23.48
C SER A 236 -18.41 8.55 -22.54
N VAL A 237 -17.69 7.74 -21.75
CA VAL A 237 -16.66 8.19 -20.83
C VAL A 237 -15.48 8.79 -21.58
N VAL A 238 -14.97 8.08 -22.59
CA VAL A 238 -13.78 8.49 -23.34
C VAL A 238 -14.01 9.82 -24.06
N LYS A 239 -15.19 10.04 -24.67
CA LYS A 239 -15.56 11.31 -25.29
C LYS A 239 -15.58 12.48 -24.30
N ARG A 240 -15.83 12.22 -23.02
CA ARG A 240 -15.81 13.25 -21.96
C ARG A 240 -14.41 13.54 -21.43
N ILE A 241 -13.48 12.58 -21.56
CA ILE A 241 -12.09 12.73 -21.08
C ILE A 241 -11.24 13.50 -22.10
N ASN A 242 -11.26 13.14 -23.38
CA ASN A 242 -10.44 13.80 -24.40
C ASN A 242 -10.98 13.54 -25.81
N GLU A 243 -10.96 14.59 -26.66
CA GLU A 243 -11.34 14.47 -28.08
C GLU A 243 -10.32 13.67 -28.92
N GLU A 244 -9.05 13.56 -28.48
CA GLU A 244 -7.97 12.80 -29.15
C GLU A 244 -7.92 11.32 -28.76
N SER A 245 -9.03 10.71 -28.42
CA SER A 245 -9.09 9.31 -28.00
C SER A 245 -9.11 8.35 -29.17
N LYS A 246 -8.50 7.17 -29.01
CA LYS A 246 -8.57 6.04 -29.94
C LYS A 246 -9.25 4.86 -29.28
N ILE A 247 -10.24 4.29 -29.97
CA ILE A 247 -10.96 3.10 -29.54
C ILE A 247 -10.48 1.93 -30.42
N PHE A 248 -10.10 0.81 -29.80
CA PHE A 248 -9.61 -0.38 -30.47
C PHE A 248 -10.60 -1.53 -30.38
#